data_fe4636c48c6a33c4e9081e99d21dbc81
#
_entry.id   fe4636c48c6a33c4e9081e99d21dbc81
#
_cell.length_a   1.000
_cell.length_b   1.000
_cell.length_c   1.000
_cell.angle_alpha   90.00
_cell.angle_beta   90.00
_cell.angle_gamma   90.00
#
_symmetry.space_group_name_H-M   'P 1'
#
loop_
_entity.id
_entity.type
_entity.pdbx_description
1 polymer ?
#
loop_
_entity_poly.entity_id
_entity_poly.type
_entity_poly.pdbx_seq_one_letter_code
_entity_poly.pdbx_strand_id
1 'polypeptide(L)'
;MEHPHEPLVFIPIKGGLAAEAPLGELTLRFEAHGLRRERTGLHGTLYIYWANSSLMPLAWSYLNLDRDEDRGRLARKAYNTLCQAAGIRPSDGAGAQRLVRLLDRLCLDLWPAYLDAERPRPLEPETGAAAEPLLDPPLLVKGGGAILYAPPGVGKSYTALAL
;
A
#
# COMPACT_ATOMS: atom_id res chain seq x y z
N MET A 1 -25.58 4.42 17.01
CA MET A 1 -25.51 3.36 16.00
C MET A 1 -24.20 3.56 15.26
N GLU A 2 -23.21 2.71 15.52
CA GLU A 2 -21.99 2.67 14.72
C GLU A 2 -22.34 2.00 13.41
N HIS A 3 -22.24 2.73 12.31
CA HIS A 3 -22.31 2.14 10.98
C HIS A 3 -21.18 1.12 10.86
N PRO A 4 -21.44 -0.10 10.38
CA PRO A 4 -20.37 -1.04 10.07
C PRO A 4 -19.43 -0.36 9.06
N HIS A 5 -18.20 -0.19 9.49
CA HIS A 5 -17.19 0.48 8.68
C HIS A 5 -16.85 -0.40 7.48
N GLU A 6 -17.26 0.01 6.29
CA GLU A 6 -16.77 -0.61 5.06
C GLU A 6 -15.24 -0.60 5.05
N PRO A 7 -14.60 -1.75 4.78
CA PRO A 7 -13.15 -1.81 4.68
C PRO A 7 -12.65 -0.90 3.56
N LEU A 8 -11.49 -0.27 3.77
CA LEU A 8 -10.86 0.52 2.71
C LEU A 8 -10.41 -0.40 1.57
N VAL A 9 -10.73 0.00 0.34
CA VAL A 9 -10.30 -0.73 -0.84
C VAL A 9 -8.93 -0.19 -1.26
N PHE A 10 -7.92 -1.07 -1.23
CA PHE A 10 -6.57 -0.76 -1.66
C PHE A 10 -6.33 -1.19 -3.10
N ILE A 11 -5.73 -0.30 -3.87
CA ILE A 11 -5.37 -0.52 -5.27
C ILE A 11 -3.85 -0.55 -5.37
N PRO A 12 -3.24 -1.63 -5.91
CA PRO A 12 -1.81 -1.67 -6.16
C PRO A 12 -1.40 -0.57 -7.14
N ILE A 13 -0.34 0.15 -6.79
CA ILE A 13 0.31 1.15 -7.64
C ILE A 13 1.80 0.84 -7.73
N LYS A 14 2.51 1.51 -8.64
CA LYS A 14 3.96 1.29 -8.78
C LYS A 14 4.69 1.64 -7.48
N GLY A 15 5.21 0.63 -6.81
CA GLY A 15 6.00 0.76 -5.57
C GLY A 15 5.17 0.98 -4.30
N GLY A 16 3.87 0.66 -4.30
CA GLY A 16 3.04 0.82 -3.13
C GLY A 16 1.56 0.52 -3.32
N LEU A 17 0.74 1.12 -2.49
CA LEU A 17 -0.72 1.00 -2.49
C LEU A 17 -1.38 2.38 -2.48
N ALA A 18 -2.52 2.48 -3.14
CA ALA A 18 -3.40 3.64 -3.06
C ALA A 18 -4.77 3.24 -2.48
N ALA A 19 -5.42 4.17 -1.80
CA ALA A 19 -6.80 4.04 -1.35
C ALA A 19 -7.51 5.38 -1.45
N GLU A 20 -8.82 5.36 -1.65
CA GLU A 20 -9.66 6.55 -1.60
C GLU A 20 -10.64 6.44 -0.46
N ALA A 21 -10.90 7.56 0.21
CA ALA A 21 -11.85 7.61 1.30
C ALA A 21 -12.54 8.97 1.39
N PRO A 22 -13.83 9.00 1.78
CA PRO A 22 -14.58 10.22 1.95
C PRO A 22 -14.17 10.96 3.23
N LEU A 23 -14.07 12.29 3.12
CA LEU A 23 -13.95 13.20 4.26
C LEU A 23 -15.07 14.23 4.17
N GLY A 24 -16.27 13.88 4.66
CA GLY A 24 -17.49 14.64 4.41
C GLY A 24 -17.91 14.58 2.94
N GLU A 25 -18.04 15.74 2.29
CA GLU A 25 -18.37 15.82 0.86
C GLU A 25 -17.14 15.70 -0.07
N LEU A 26 -15.95 15.66 0.51
CA LEU A 26 -14.71 15.59 -0.22
C LEU A 26 -14.18 14.15 -0.25
N THR A 27 -13.52 13.78 -1.32
CA THR A 27 -12.79 12.50 -1.41
C THR A 27 -11.30 12.77 -1.35
N LEU A 28 -10.62 12.06 -0.45
CA LEU A 28 -9.17 12.07 -0.34
C LEU A 28 -8.62 10.79 -0.94
N ARG A 29 -7.48 10.90 -1.60
CA ARG A 29 -6.67 9.80 -2.07
C ARG A 29 -5.39 9.72 -1.25
N PHE A 30 -5.08 8.55 -0.80
CA PHE A 30 -3.88 8.20 -0.05
C PHE A 30 -2.99 7.31 -0.90
N GLU A 31 -1.70 7.59 -0.93
CA GLU A 31 -0.71 6.73 -1.59
C GLU A 31 0.41 6.42 -0.62
N ALA A 32 0.63 5.14 -0.36
CA ALA A 32 1.68 4.65 0.52
C ALA A 32 2.76 3.95 -0.31
N HIS A 33 3.99 4.44 -0.21
CA HIS A 33 5.13 3.94 -0.98
C HIS A 33 6.26 3.47 -0.07
N GLY A 34 7.05 2.51 -0.56
CA GLY A 34 8.24 2.02 0.13
C GLY A 34 7.93 1.43 1.50
N LEU A 35 6.79 0.73 1.61
CA LEU A 35 6.36 0.11 2.86
C LEU A 35 7.36 -0.96 3.29
N ARG A 36 7.78 -0.89 4.53
CA ARG A 36 8.67 -1.87 5.14
C ARG A 36 8.40 -2.02 6.63
N ARG A 37 8.42 -3.24 7.12
CA ARG A 37 8.30 -3.53 8.53
C ARG A 37 9.68 -3.58 9.16
N GLU A 38 9.90 -2.71 10.12
CA GLU A 38 11.13 -2.64 10.91
C GLU A 38 10.85 -3.00 12.37
N ARG A 39 11.89 -3.11 13.18
CA ARG A 39 11.75 -3.38 14.62
C ARG A 39 10.89 -2.32 15.32
N THR A 40 10.93 -1.09 14.86
CA THR A 40 10.24 0.07 15.46
C THR A 40 8.83 0.28 14.92
N GLY A 41 8.37 -0.53 13.96
CA GLY A 41 7.04 -0.45 13.39
C GLY A 41 7.01 -0.49 11.86
N LEU A 42 5.87 -0.16 11.28
CA LEU A 42 5.66 -0.02 9.86
C LEU A 42 6.13 1.36 9.39
N HIS A 43 7.06 1.38 8.45
CA HIS A 43 7.61 2.60 7.87
C HIS A 43 7.24 2.73 6.40
N GLY A 44 7.07 3.96 5.93
CA GLY A 44 6.80 4.26 4.54
C GLY A 44 6.58 5.75 4.29
N THR A 45 6.48 6.12 3.04
CA THR A 45 6.11 7.47 2.64
C THR A 45 4.62 7.51 2.32
N LEU A 46 3.88 8.34 3.04
CA LEU A 46 2.46 8.52 2.82
C LEU A 46 2.20 9.90 2.19
N TYR A 47 1.49 9.89 1.07
CA TYR A 47 1.00 11.06 0.36
C TYR A 47 -0.51 11.16 0.52
N ILE A 48 -1.02 12.38 0.70
CA ILE A 48 -2.44 12.67 0.81
C ILE A 48 -2.80 13.68 -0.27
N TYR A 49 -3.75 13.33 -1.13
CA TYR A 49 -4.23 14.17 -2.22
C TYR A 49 -5.71 14.49 -2.03
N TRP A 50 -6.14 15.58 -2.62
CA TRP A 50 -7.56 15.81 -2.87
C TRP A 50 -7.90 15.17 -4.23
N ALA A 51 -8.71 14.10 -4.23
CA ALA A 51 -8.90 13.22 -5.38
C ALA A 51 -9.35 13.94 -6.66
N ASN A 52 -10.15 14.99 -6.54
CA ASN A 52 -10.77 15.67 -7.67
C ASN A 52 -10.11 16.98 -8.08
N SER A 53 -9.01 17.40 -7.43
CA SER A 53 -8.60 18.80 -7.57
C SER A 53 -7.13 19.04 -7.89
N SER A 54 -6.21 18.14 -7.61
CA SER A 54 -4.79 18.52 -7.64
C SER A 54 -3.85 17.38 -8.00
N LEU A 55 -2.89 17.71 -8.88
CA LEU A 55 -1.70 16.88 -9.13
C LEU A 55 -0.69 16.93 -7.98
N MET A 56 -0.83 17.92 -7.09
CA MET A 56 0.07 18.11 -5.95
C MET A 56 -0.54 17.54 -4.67
N PRO A 57 0.25 16.84 -3.83
CA PRO A 57 -0.25 16.33 -2.57
C PRO A 57 -0.55 17.48 -1.59
N LEU A 58 -1.64 17.36 -0.84
CA LEU A 58 -1.97 18.25 0.28
C LEU A 58 -0.89 18.18 1.37
N ALA A 59 -0.40 16.98 1.62
CA ALA A 59 0.75 16.74 2.49
C ALA A 59 1.38 15.40 2.16
N TRP A 60 2.65 15.26 2.51
CA TRP A 60 3.37 14.00 2.46
C TRP A 60 4.46 13.96 3.53
N SER A 61 4.82 12.76 3.96
CA SER A 61 5.95 12.53 4.86
C SER A 61 6.38 11.08 4.80
N TYR A 62 7.68 10.84 4.99
CA TYR A 62 8.19 9.56 5.43
C TYR A 62 8.00 9.47 6.95
N LEU A 63 7.36 8.45 7.44
CA LEU A 63 6.98 8.32 8.84
C LEU A 63 6.87 6.87 9.30
N ASN A 64 6.87 6.68 10.61
CA ASN A 64 6.43 5.45 11.23
C ASN A 64 4.91 5.45 11.31
N LEU A 65 4.28 4.61 10.49
CA LEU A 65 2.82 4.52 10.34
C LEU A 65 2.12 4.00 11.60
N ASP A 66 2.85 3.31 12.48
CA ASP A 66 2.31 2.80 13.76
C ASP A 66 2.30 3.90 14.85
N ARG A 67 2.93 5.07 14.63
CA ARG A 67 2.99 6.16 15.61
C ARG A 67 1.87 7.17 15.44
N ASP A 68 1.04 7.32 16.46
CA ASP A 68 -0.09 8.26 16.47
C ASP A 68 0.34 9.73 16.27
N GLU A 69 1.47 10.11 16.86
CA GLU A 69 1.98 11.48 16.76
C GLU A 69 2.33 11.85 15.32
N ASP A 70 2.96 10.92 14.59
CA ASP A 70 3.38 11.15 13.20
C ASP A 70 2.15 11.24 12.29
N ARG A 71 1.17 10.35 12.47
CA ARG A 71 -0.12 10.40 11.76
C ARG A 71 -0.88 11.68 12.07
N GLY A 72 -0.95 12.06 13.34
CA GLY A 72 -1.63 13.28 13.79
C GLY A 72 -1.00 14.55 13.23
N ARG A 73 0.33 14.60 13.09
CA ARG A 73 1.05 15.71 12.48
C ARG A 73 0.77 15.81 10.97
N LEU A 74 0.82 14.70 10.28
CA LEU A 74 0.53 14.63 8.84
C LEU A 74 -0.92 15.02 8.54
N ALA A 75 -1.88 14.49 9.32
CA ALA A 75 -3.29 14.81 9.19
C ALA A 75 -3.57 16.31 9.35
N ARG A 76 -3.01 16.94 10.39
CA ARG A 76 -3.19 18.38 10.61
C ARG A 76 -2.62 19.21 9.47
N LYS A 77 -1.42 18.85 8.97
CA LYS A 77 -0.83 19.52 7.81
C LYS A 77 -1.71 19.39 6.57
N ALA A 78 -2.17 18.18 6.27
CA ALA A 78 -3.05 17.92 5.11
C ALA A 78 -4.38 18.69 5.23
N TYR A 79 -5.00 18.67 6.40
CA TYR A 79 -6.26 19.38 6.64
C TYR A 79 -6.13 20.89 6.47
N ASN A 80 -5.07 21.49 7.00
CA ASN A 80 -4.81 22.92 6.84
C ASN A 80 -4.63 23.29 5.35
N THR A 81 -3.86 22.52 4.61
CA THR A 81 -3.67 22.73 3.16
C THR A 81 -4.99 22.55 2.40
N LEU A 82 -5.79 21.55 2.77
CA LEU A 82 -7.12 21.31 2.17
C LEU A 82 -8.04 22.51 2.41
N CYS A 83 -8.10 23.03 3.64
CA CYS A 83 -8.91 24.20 3.98
C CYS A 83 -8.50 25.42 3.16
N GLN A 84 -7.20 25.66 3.00
CA GLN A 84 -6.68 26.74 2.15
C GLN A 84 -7.08 26.55 0.69
N ALA A 85 -6.91 25.36 0.15
CA ALA A 85 -7.24 25.05 -1.25
C ALA A 85 -8.75 25.12 -1.54
N ALA A 86 -9.58 24.72 -0.58
CA ALA A 86 -11.03 24.71 -0.70
C ALA A 86 -11.68 26.07 -0.30
N GLY A 87 -10.90 27.03 0.19
CA GLY A 87 -11.42 28.31 0.71
C GLY A 87 -12.30 28.16 1.95
N ILE A 88 -12.13 27.06 2.69
CA ILE A 88 -12.91 26.74 3.89
C ILE A 88 -12.14 27.23 5.13
N ARG A 89 -12.83 27.92 6.04
CA ARG A 89 -12.21 28.21 7.34
C ARG A 89 -12.07 26.92 8.14
N PRO A 90 -10.88 26.66 8.73
CA PRO A 90 -10.72 25.51 9.62
C PRO A 90 -11.76 25.61 10.74
N SER A 91 -12.71 24.69 10.77
CA SER A 91 -13.63 24.57 11.90
C SER A 91 -12.87 23.90 13.06
N ASP A 92 -13.34 24.14 14.28
CA ASP A 92 -12.81 23.78 15.63
C ASP A 92 -12.08 22.43 15.81
N GLY A 93 -11.17 22.08 14.93
CA GLY A 93 -10.38 20.84 15.01
C GLY A 93 -11.14 19.55 14.62
N ALA A 94 -12.45 19.58 14.49
CA ALA A 94 -13.25 18.39 14.21
C ALA A 94 -12.91 17.74 12.85
N GLY A 95 -12.63 18.57 11.82
CA GLY A 95 -12.22 18.07 10.51
C GLY A 95 -10.83 17.42 10.53
N ALA A 96 -9.88 18.04 11.23
CA ALA A 96 -8.56 17.46 11.42
C ALA A 96 -8.63 16.14 12.20
N GLN A 97 -9.48 16.06 13.23
CA GLN A 97 -9.69 14.84 13.99
C GLN A 97 -10.33 13.71 13.16
N ARG A 98 -11.26 14.04 12.25
CA ARG A 98 -11.81 13.06 11.31
C ARG A 98 -10.73 12.50 10.40
N LEU A 99 -9.83 13.35 9.92
CA LEU A 99 -8.70 12.92 9.08
C LEU A 99 -7.71 12.06 9.88
N VAL A 100 -7.45 12.36 11.15
CA VAL A 100 -6.62 11.50 12.03
C VAL A 100 -7.23 10.10 12.12
N ARG A 101 -8.53 9.98 12.46
CA ARG A 101 -9.22 8.69 12.54
C ARG A 101 -9.20 7.91 11.22
N LEU A 102 -9.29 8.63 10.10
CA LEU A 102 -9.20 8.02 8.78
C LEU A 102 -7.80 7.48 8.51
N LEU A 103 -6.75 8.20 8.91
CA LEU A 103 -5.37 7.72 8.82
C LEU A 103 -5.10 6.55 9.77
N ASP A 104 -5.64 6.57 10.97
CA ASP A 104 -5.51 5.44 11.92
C ASP A 104 -6.06 4.17 11.31
N ARG A 105 -7.25 4.25 10.72
CA ARG A 105 -7.88 3.13 10.04
C ARG A 105 -7.07 2.67 8.81
N LEU A 106 -6.67 3.62 7.95
CA LEU A 106 -5.85 3.32 6.78
C LEU A 106 -4.57 2.57 7.17
N CYS A 107 -3.88 3.00 8.22
CA CYS A 107 -2.64 2.37 8.66
C CYS A 107 -2.85 0.96 9.23
N LEU A 108 -3.99 0.70 9.89
CA LEU A 108 -4.34 -0.64 10.37
C LEU A 108 -4.52 -1.64 9.22
N ASP A 109 -5.17 -1.20 8.14
CA ASP A 109 -5.50 -2.07 7.00
C ASP A 109 -4.37 -2.14 5.96
N LEU A 110 -3.44 -1.18 5.97
CA LEU A 110 -2.42 -1.00 4.93
C LEU A 110 -1.44 -2.17 4.84
N TRP A 111 -0.93 -2.66 5.98
CA TRP A 111 0.09 -3.73 5.97
C TRP A 111 -0.48 -5.08 5.51
N PRO A 112 -1.63 -5.54 6.00
CA PRO A 112 -2.28 -6.73 5.46
C PRO A 112 -2.55 -6.62 3.95
N ALA A 113 -3.06 -5.46 3.50
CA ALA A 113 -3.32 -5.22 2.08
C ALA A 113 -2.04 -5.23 1.24
N TYR A 114 -0.95 -4.67 1.75
CA TYR A 114 0.36 -4.70 1.08
C TYR A 114 0.90 -6.13 0.93
N LEU A 115 0.85 -6.92 1.99
CA LEU A 115 1.25 -8.33 1.95
C LEU A 115 0.39 -9.15 0.98
N ASP A 116 -0.89 -8.85 0.91
CA ASP A 116 -1.81 -9.53 -0.02
C ASP A 116 -1.54 -9.14 -1.48
N ALA A 117 -1.22 -7.88 -1.73
CA ALA A 117 -0.85 -7.38 -3.04
C ALA A 117 0.50 -7.93 -3.54
N GLU A 118 1.44 -8.21 -2.62
CA GLU A 118 2.74 -8.80 -2.94
C GLU A 118 2.72 -10.35 -3.02
N ARG A 119 1.61 -10.98 -2.66
CA ARG A 119 1.52 -12.45 -2.81
C ARG A 119 1.71 -12.84 -4.26
N PRO A 120 2.58 -13.82 -4.55
CA PRO A 120 2.70 -14.39 -5.88
C PRO A 120 1.33 -14.90 -6.31
N ARG A 121 0.79 -14.33 -7.37
CA ARG A 121 -0.41 -14.92 -7.99
C ARG A 121 0.00 -16.20 -8.67
N PRO A 122 -0.76 -17.31 -8.49
CA PRO A 122 -0.54 -18.48 -9.30
C PRO A 122 -0.59 -18.05 -10.77
N LEU A 123 0.44 -18.40 -11.53
CA LEU A 123 0.39 -18.23 -12.97
C LEU A 123 -0.73 -19.17 -13.46
N GLU A 124 -1.80 -18.59 -14.01
CA GLU A 124 -2.80 -19.40 -14.70
C GLU A 124 -2.08 -20.09 -15.86
N PRO A 125 -2.17 -21.43 -15.96
CA PRO A 125 -1.58 -22.11 -17.08
C PRO A 125 -2.19 -21.56 -18.38
N GLU A 126 -1.36 -21.06 -19.28
CA GLU A 126 -1.83 -20.70 -20.62
C GLU A 126 -2.52 -21.91 -21.22
N THR A 127 -3.84 -21.84 -21.35
CA THR A 127 -4.65 -22.86 -21.98
C THR A 127 -4.30 -22.90 -23.46
N GLY A 128 -3.42 -23.83 -23.89
CA GLY A 128 -3.28 -24.06 -25.30
C GLY A 128 -2.00 -24.68 -25.86
N ALA A 129 -0.89 -24.65 -25.16
CA ALA A 129 0.31 -25.36 -25.62
C ALA A 129 0.85 -26.27 -24.52
N ALA A 130 1.07 -27.52 -24.80
CA ALA A 130 1.84 -28.39 -23.91
C ALA A 130 3.21 -27.71 -23.68
N ALA A 131 3.48 -27.27 -22.44
CA ALA A 131 4.71 -26.62 -22.12
C ALA A 131 5.88 -27.58 -22.36
N GLU A 132 6.83 -27.19 -23.21
CA GLU A 132 8.02 -27.98 -23.50
C GLU A 132 8.94 -27.98 -22.28
N PRO A 133 9.28 -29.15 -21.70
CA PRO A 133 10.20 -29.20 -20.58
C PRO A 133 11.61 -28.80 -21.02
N LEU A 134 12.27 -27.95 -20.20
CA LEU A 134 13.66 -27.59 -20.43
C LEU A 134 14.66 -28.59 -19.89
N LEU A 135 14.22 -29.43 -18.97
CA LEU A 135 15.04 -30.44 -18.30
C LEU A 135 14.26 -31.75 -18.14
N ASP A 136 14.96 -32.88 -18.18
CA ASP A 136 14.42 -34.20 -17.91
C ASP A 136 15.06 -34.79 -16.62
N PRO A 137 14.32 -35.04 -15.54
CA PRO A 137 12.87 -34.78 -15.37
C PRO A 137 12.52 -33.29 -15.43
N PRO A 138 11.30 -32.92 -15.84
CA PRO A 138 10.96 -31.52 -16.09
C PRO A 138 10.93 -30.71 -14.80
N LEU A 139 12.04 -30.05 -14.54
CA LEU A 139 12.16 -29.06 -13.44
C LEU A 139 11.71 -27.68 -13.88
N LEU A 140 11.87 -27.38 -15.17
CA LEU A 140 11.50 -26.11 -15.78
C LEU A 140 10.82 -26.37 -17.12
N VAL A 141 9.88 -25.53 -17.47
CA VAL A 141 9.24 -25.51 -18.79
C VAL A 141 9.62 -24.25 -19.54
N LYS A 142 9.75 -24.32 -20.84
CA LYS A 142 10.08 -23.17 -21.69
C LYS A 142 8.98 -22.12 -21.58
N GLY A 143 9.39 -20.88 -21.25
CA GLY A 143 8.45 -19.77 -20.98
C GLY A 143 7.80 -19.81 -19.60
N GLY A 144 8.06 -20.83 -18.78
CA GLY A 144 7.62 -20.92 -17.41
C GLY A 144 8.64 -20.31 -16.44
N GLY A 145 8.18 -20.02 -15.23
CA GLY A 145 9.03 -19.64 -14.11
C GLY A 145 9.11 -20.75 -13.08
N ALA A 146 10.26 -20.89 -12.44
CA ALA A 146 10.41 -21.77 -11.28
C ALA A 146 10.81 -20.94 -10.06
N ILE A 147 10.16 -21.23 -8.92
CA ILE A 147 10.54 -20.63 -7.64
C ILE A 147 11.28 -21.68 -6.82
N LEU A 148 12.57 -21.45 -6.62
CA LEU A 148 13.38 -22.28 -5.71
C LEU A 148 13.15 -21.81 -4.28
N TYR A 149 12.39 -22.58 -3.52
CA TYR A 149 12.12 -22.29 -2.13
C TYR A 149 12.98 -23.16 -1.24
N ALA A 150 13.85 -22.52 -0.44
CA ALA A 150 14.68 -23.19 0.56
C ALA A 150 15.05 -22.24 1.69
N PRO A 151 15.33 -22.75 2.90
CA PRO A 151 15.85 -21.96 3.99
C PRO A 151 17.14 -21.22 3.61
N PRO A 152 17.50 -20.14 4.30
CA PRO A 152 18.80 -19.48 4.12
C PRO A 152 19.98 -20.49 4.31
N GLY A 153 21.01 -20.34 3.50
CA GLY A 153 22.24 -21.16 3.64
C GLY A 153 22.25 -22.52 2.93
N VAL A 154 21.18 -22.94 2.28
CA VAL A 154 21.11 -24.25 1.58
C VAL A 154 21.50 -24.21 0.10
N GLY A 155 22.21 -23.18 -0.34
CA GLY A 155 22.82 -23.16 -1.69
C GLY A 155 21.86 -22.89 -2.86
N LYS A 156 20.65 -22.34 -2.63
CA LYS A 156 19.69 -22.02 -3.71
C LYS A 156 20.27 -21.22 -4.87
N SER A 157 21.15 -20.28 -4.58
CA SER A 157 21.78 -19.43 -5.59
C SER A 157 22.67 -20.22 -6.55
N TYR A 158 23.37 -21.22 -6.05
CA TYR A 158 24.20 -22.09 -6.88
C TYR A 158 23.34 -22.99 -7.75
N THR A 159 22.24 -23.50 -7.23
CA THR A 159 21.30 -24.31 -8.00
C THR A 159 20.66 -23.50 -9.12
N ALA A 160 20.26 -22.25 -8.84
CA ALA A 160 19.67 -21.37 -9.84
C ALA A 160 20.63 -20.95 -10.97
N LEU A 161 21.96 -20.90 -10.68
CA LEU A 161 22.98 -20.61 -11.68
C LEU A 161 23.36 -21.83 -12.54
N ALA A 162 23.09 -23.03 -12.05
CA ALA A 162 23.36 -24.28 -12.77
C ALA A 162 22.25 -24.70 -13.74
N LEU A 163 21.09 -24.04 -13.68
CA LEU A 163 19.93 -24.23 -14.55
C LEU A 163 19.89 -23.16 -15.64
#